data_fd9ecf2a9197e167cb7ec62bac89f1af
#
_entry.id   fd9ecf2a9197e167cb7ec62bac89f1af
#
_cell.length_a   1.000
_cell.length_b   1.000
_cell.length_c   1.000
_cell.angle_alpha   90.00
_cell.angle_beta   90.00
_cell.angle_gamma   90.00
#
_symmetry.space_group_name_H-M   'P 1'
#
loop_
_entity.id
_entity.type
_entity.pdbx_description
1 polymer ?
#
loop_
_entity_poly.entity_id
_entity_poly.type
_entity_poly.pdbx_seq_one_letter_code
_entity_poly.pdbx_strand_id
1 'polypeptide(L)'
;MKKIGHLGIYTLLVFLSIYLLDFSSLYLAKMFVWGMDGYSIIVAVEQLALLGLFIYWLKKKRMLYIFEKKGSKKSRFFYLLVSLVAAYFVRQLLSAFYLQFSRFINNNYIFEDLLSVLSFSEQSTILTTCFSFISVVILGPILEEIVHRGYFMNTFFPQSKYYLDVILSALIFGLSHLVLSHRDPISLLVYSFFGLFFALVYRWTKNLKITILCHSFINFLIHADFIWLLLSNYIYDRFFR
;
A
#
# COMPACT_ATOMS: atom_id res chain seq x y z
N MET A 1 20.05 -6.90 23.69
CA MET A 1 19.10 -5.87 24.12
C MET A 1 18.73 -4.86 23.01
N LYS A 2 19.65 -4.25 22.26
CA LYS A 2 19.32 -3.24 21.21
C LYS A 2 18.35 -3.79 20.12
N LYS A 3 18.54 -5.02 19.62
CA LYS A 3 17.68 -5.60 18.57
C LYS A 3 16.24 -5.86 19.02
N ILE A 4 16.01 -6.22 20.30
CA ILE A 4 14.67 -6.43 20.85
C ILE A 4 13.88 -5.12 20.91
N GLY A 5 14.55 -4.01 21.32
CA GLY A 5 13.91 -2.69 21.29
C GLY A 5 13.53 -2.25 19.88
N HIS A 6 14.35 -2.56 18.87
CA HIS A 6 14.00 -2.28 17.47
C HIS A 6 12.84 -3.13 16.97
N LEU A 7 12.73 -4.39 17.38
CA LEU A 7 11.59 -5.25 17.03
C LEU A 7 10.28 -4.69 17.60
N GLY A 8 10.25 -4.29 18.87
CA GLY A 8 9.08 -3.65 19.48
C GLY A 8 8.66 -2.37 18.75
N ILE A 9 9.63 -1.51 18.40
CA ILE A 9 9.36 -0.30 17.61
C ILE A 9 8.78 -0.67 16.23
N TYR A 10 9.36 -1.65 15.54
CA TYR A 10 8.88 -2.08 14.24
C TYR A 10 7.45 -2.61 14.30
N THR A 11 7.16 -3.50 15.27
CA THR A 11 5.81 -4.01 15.48
C THR A 11 4.81 -2.87 15.73
N LEU A 12 5.20 -1.89 16.57
CA LEU A 12 4.37 -0.71 16.80
C LEU A 12 4.14 0.10 15.53
N LEU A 13 5.17 0.33 14.71
CA LEU A 13 5.05 1.07 13.45
C LEU A 13 4.13 0.36 12.45
N VAL A 14 4.25 -0.97 12.31
CA VAL A 14 3.35 -1.79 11.48
C VAL A 14 1.92 -1.69 12.01
N PHE A 15 1.73 -1.87 13.32
CA PHE A 15 0.42 -1.76 13.95
C PHE A 15 -0.21 -0.38 13.71
N LEU A 16 0.52 0.70 13.93
CA LEU A 16 0.02 2.06 13.71
C LEU A 16 -0.32 2.34 12.24
N SER A 17 0.54 1.89 11.30
CA SER A 17 0.36 2.21 9.88
C SER A 17 -0.75 1.41 9.19
N ILE A 18 -1.16 0.27 9.73
CA ILE A 18 -2.08 -0.65 9.06
C ILE A 18 -3.36 -0.87 9.88
N TYR A 19 -3.25 -1.08 11.19
CA TYR A 19 -4.38 -1.47 12.00
C TYR A 19 -5.05 -0.32 12.74
N LEU A 20 -4.28 0.59 13.32
CA LEU A 20 -4.87 1.65 14.13
C LEU A 20 -5.70 2.60 13.28
N LEU A 21 -5.21 2.94 12.08
CA LEU A 21 -5.89 3.87 11.18
C LEU A 21 -7.29 3.36 10.79
N ASP A 22 -7.42 2.11 10.39
CA ASP A 22 -8.72 1.56 9.99
C ASP A 22 -9.69 1.47 11.17
N PHE A 23 -9.23 1.03 12.34
CA PHE A 23 -10.08 0.92 13.53
C PHE A 23 -10.52 2.27 14.08
N SER A 24 -9.60 3.23 14.23
CA SER A 24 -9.92 4.56 14.77
C SER A 24 -10.85 5.32 13.83
N SER A 25 -10.57 5.30 12.55
CA SER A 25 -11.37 5.99 11.54
C SER A 25 -12.79 5.45 11.46
N LEU A 26 -12.95 4.11 11.49
CA LEU A 26 -14.26 3.48 11.48
C LEU A 26 -15.06 3.81 12.75
N TYR A 27 -14.40 3.80 13.92
CA TYR A 27 -15.03 4.14 15.19
C TYR A 27 -15.48 5.60 15.22
N LEU A 28 -14.60 6.54 14.83
CA LEU A 28 -14.91 7.96 14.79
C LEU A 28 -16.01 8.29 13.79
N ALA A 29 -15.96 7.73 12.58
CA ALA A 29 -16.99 7.96 11.57
C ALA A 29 -18.37 7.46 12.05
N LYS A 30 -18.44 6.33 12.74
CA LYS A 30 -19.67 5.82 13.36
C LYS A 30 -20.15 6.70 14.51
N MET A 31 -19.24 7.14 15.38
CA MET A 31 -19.56 7.95 16.55
C MET A 31 -20.18 9.32 16.15
N PHE A 32 -19.67 9.93 15.09
CA PHE A 32 -20.14 11.21 14.59
C PHE A 32 -21.19 11.11 13.48
N VAL A 33 -21.60 9.90 13.07
CA VAL A 33 -22.57 9.64 12.00
C VAL A 33 -22.17 10.31 10.66
N TRP A 34 -20.88 10.40 10.37
CA TRP A 34 -20.38 11.10 9.19
C TRP A 34 -20.38 10.23 7.91
N GLY A 35 -20.77 8.96 8.00
CA GLY A 35 -20.82 8.07 6.86
C GLY A 35 -19.45 7.81 6.20
N MET A 36 -19.47 7.45 4.92
CA MET A 36 -18.26 7.12 4.16
C MET A 36 -17.38 8.33 3.87
N ASP A 37 -17.96 9.51 3.69
CA ASP A 37 -17.19 10.76 3.51
C ASP A 37 -16.35 11.07 4.75
N GLY A 38 -16.97 11.03 5.91
CA GLY A 38 -16.28 11.26 7.19
C GLY A 38 -15.19 10.22 7.42
N TYR A 39 -15.47 8.95 7.15
CA TYR A 39 -14.46 7.89 7.26
C TYR A 39 -13.25 8.16 6.37
N SER A 40 -13.43 8.45 5.08
CA SER A 40 -12.33 8.68 4.13
C SER A 40 -11.49 9.91 4.48
N ILE A 41 -12.11 10.98 4.96
CA ILE A 41 -11.43 12.19 5.44
C ILE A 41 -10.59 11.87 6.69
N ILE A 42 -11.17 11.16 7.66
CA ILE A 42 -10.47 10.81 8.91
C ILE A 42 -9.24 9.96 8.60
N VAL A 43 -9.38 8.93 7.76
CA VAL A 43 -8.23 8.09 7.33
C VAL A 43 -7.11 8.94 6.74
N ALA A 44 -7.42 9.84 5.82
CA ALA A 44 -6.41 10.69 5.18
C ALA A 44 -5.72 11.62 6.19
N VAL A 45 -6.48 12.23 7.12
CA VAL A 45 -5.94 13.10 8.16
C VAL A 45 -5.04 12.32 9.12
N GLU A 46 -5.48 11.15 9.57
CA GLU A 46 -4.68 10.28 10.46
C GLU A 46 -3.40 9.79 9.78
N GLN A 47 -3.45 9.42 8.50
CA GLN A 47 -2.27 9.06 7.72
C GLN A 47 -1.29 10.23 7.59
N LEU A 48 -1.76 11.45 7.35
CA LEU A 48 -0.92 12.65 7.31
C LEU A 48 -0.26 12.94 8.66
N ALA A 49 -1.01 12.82 9.75
CA ALA A 49 -0.48 12.99 11.11
C ALA A 49 0.59 11.93 11.41
N LEU A 50 0.32 10.67 11.08
CA LEU A 50 1.26 9.58 11.27
C LEU A 50 2.52 9.72 10.41
N LEU A 51 2.39 10.20 9.17
CA LEU A 51 3.51 10.52 8.30
C LEU A 51 4.40 11.62 8.91
N GLY A 52 3.80 12.68 9.45
CA GLY A 52 4.52 13.73 10.18
C GLY A 52 5.30 13.17 11.37
N LEU A 53 4.67 12.31 12.17
CA LEU A 53 5.31 11.62 13.30
C LEU A 53 6.47 10.71 12.84
N PHE A 54 6.29 9.95 11.76
CA PHE A 54 7.37 9.08 11.22
C PHE A 54 8.55 9.90 10.71
N ILE A 55 8.31 10.98 9.98
CA ILE A 55 9.37 11.87 9.51
C ILE A 55 10.12 12.51 10.68
N TYR A 56 9.39 13.00 11.69
CA TYR A 56 9.99 13.53 12.91
C TYR A 56 10.86 12.48 13.62
N TRP A 57 10.35 11.27 13.78
CA TRP A 57 11.06 10.17 14.41
C TRP A 57 12.30 9.76 13.61
N LEU A 58 12.21 9.62 12.27
CA LEU A 58 13.34 9.33 11.39
C LEU A 58 14.41 10.42 11.48
N LYS A 59 14.01 11.70 11.56
CA LYS A 59 14.94 12.81 11.79
C LYS A 59 15.69 12.65 13.12
N LYS A 60 14.98 12.36 14.20
CA LYS A 60 15.56 12.11 15.54
C LYS A 60 16.52 10.91 15.53
N LYS A 61 16.25 9.88 14.74
CA LYS A 61 17.10 8.69 14.58
C LYS A 61 18.21 8.85 13.54
N ARG A 62 18.33 10.03 12.91
CA ARG A 62 19.28 10.31 11.81
C ARG A 62 19.15 9.34 10.63
N MET A 63 17.92 8.92 10.33
CA MET A 63 17.61 7.95 9.28
C MET A 63 17.06 8.59 8.00
N LEU A 64 17.04 9.91 7.87
CA LEU A 64 16.57 10.59 6.67
C LEU A 64 17.39 10.29 5.40
N TYR A 65 18.58 9.70 5.55
CA TYR A 65 19.42 9.23 4.43
C TYR A 65 18.71 8.22 3.52
N ILE A 66 17.66 7.54 4.03
CA ILE A 66 16.83 6.60 3.22
C ILE A 66 16.13 7.31 2.05
N PHE A 67 15.90 8.61 2.16
CA PHE A 67 15.33 9.46 1.11
C PHE A 67 16.40 10.14 0.24
N GLU A 68 17.67 9.96 0.52
CA GLU A 68 18.73 10.61 -0.23
C GLU A 68 18.84 10.06 -1.66
N LYS A 69 19.16 10.97 -2.57
CA LYS A 69 19.29 10.65 -4.00
C LYS A 69 20.64 10.03 -4.26
N LYS A 70 20.72 8.75 -4.53
CA LYS A 70 21.95 8.07 -4.98
C LYS A 70 22.02 8.04 -6.51
N GLY A 71 23.24 8.21 -7.06
CA GLY A 71 23.50 8.20 -8.51
C GLY A 71 23.17 9.50 -9.24
N SER A 72 23.52 9.57 -10.52
CA SER A 72 23.28 10.71 -11.41
C SER A 72 21.77 10.87 -11.72
N LYS A 73 21.35 12.04 -12.21
CA LYS A 73 19.96 12.26 -12.65
C LYS A 73 19.54 11.27 -13.74
N LYS A 74 20.41 11.01 -14.72
CA LYS A 74 20.16 10.08 -15.84
C LYS A 74 19.99 8.64 -15.32
N SER A 75 20.85 8.20 -14.42
CA SER A 75 20.76 6.86 -13.81
C SER A 75 19.45 6.69 -13.01
N ARG A 76 19.05 7.70 -12.22
CA ARG A 76 17.81 7.66 -11.44
C ARG A 76 16.57 7.60 -12.33
N PHE A 77 16.56 8.37 -13.42
CA PHE A 77 15.46 8.33 -14.39
C PHE A 77 15.36 6.95 -15.04
N PHE A 78 16.49 6.38 -15.45
CA PHE A 78 16.52 5.02 -16.00
C PHE A 78 15.98 3.98 -15.01
N TYR A 79 16.44 4.00 -13.74
CA TYR A 79 15.94 3.10 -12.71
C TYR A 79 14.43 3.28 -12.45
N LEU A 80 13.95 4.50 -12.40
CA LEU A 80 12.52 4.78 -12.26
C LEU A 80 11.73 4.19 -13.43
N LEU A 81 12.13 4.46 -14.67
CA LEU A 81 11.45 3.98 -15.86
C LEU A 81 11.38 2.44 -15.89
N VAL A 82 12.53 1.77 -15.70
CA VAL A 82 12.59 0.30 -15.67
C VAL A 82 11.73 -0.25 -14.54
N SER A 83 11.76 0.37 -13.36
CA SER A 83 10.95 -0.08 -12.22
C SER A 83 9.45 0.12 -12.46
N LEU A 84 9.01 1.19 -13.11
CA LEU A 84 7.60 1.42 -13.44
C LEU A 84 7.10 0.44 -14.52
N VAL A 85 7.91 0.15 -15.54
CA VAL A 85 7.59 -0.88 -16.56
C VAL A 85 7.47 -2.24 -15.88
N ALA A 86 8.42 -2.61 -15.03
CA ALA A 86 8.37 -3.85 -14.26
C ALA A 86 7.14 -3.91 -13.34
N ALA A 87 6.79 -2.79 -12.67
CA ALA A 87 5.61 -2.68 -11.82
C ALA A 87 4.31 -2.96 -12.59
N TYR A 88 4.19 -2.42 -13.80
CA TYR A 88 3.05 -2.71 -14.67
C TYR A 88 2.91 -4.21 -14.96
N PHE A 89 3.98 -4.87 -15.40
CA PHE A 89 3.94 -6.30 -15.71
C PHE A 89 3.70 -7.17 -14.46
N VAL A 90 4.32 -6.82 -13.33
CA VAL A 90 4.09 -7.52 -12.05
C VAL A 90 2.63 -7.40 -11.63
N ARG A 91 2.03 -6.22 -11.72
CA ARG A 91 0.60 -6.01 -11.43
C ARG A 91 -0.27 -6.88 -12.33
N GLN A 92 -0.03 -6.90 -13.64
CA GLN A 92 -0.83 -7.70 -14.56
C GLN A 92 -0.71 -9.20 -14.28
N LEU A 93 0.52 -9.68 -14.04
CA LEU A 93 0.78 -11.08 -13.71
C LEU A 93 0.08 -11.51 -12.42
N LEU A 94 0.22 -10.72 -11.35
CA LEU A 94 -0.37 -11.03 -10.05
C LEU A 94 -1.89 -10.91 -10.05
N SER A 95 -2.45 -9.97 -10.81
CA SER A 95 -3.91 -9.88 -11.00
C SER A 95 -4.45 -11.09 -11.75
N ALA A 96 -3.79 -11.52 -12.82
CA ALA A 96 -4.18 -12.73 -13.56
C ALA A 96 -4.06 -13.99 -12.68
N PHE A 97 -2.98 -14.09 -11.89
CA PHE A 97 -2.79 -15.16 -10.92
C PHE A 97 -3.91 -15.18 -9.88
N TYR A 98 -4.22 -14.04 -9.27
CA TYR A 98 -5.30 -13.92 -8.29
C TYR A 98 -6.65 -14.39 -8.88
N LEU A 99 -7.01 -13.88 -10.05
CA LEU A 99 -8.26 -14.24 -10.74
C LEU A 99 -8.34 -15.74 -11.09
N GLN A 100 -7.22 -16.33 -11.53
CA GLN A 100 -7.20 -17.74 -11.90
C GLN A 100 -7.33 -18.65 -10.68
N PHE A 101 -6.59 -18.36 -9.62
CA PHE A 101 -6.58 -19.18 -8.41
C PHE A 101 -7.81 -18.97 -7.52
N SER A 102 -8.36 -17.77 -7.44
CA SER A 102 -9.59 -17.52 -6.69
C SER A 102 -10.78 -18.26 -7.31
N ARG A 103 -10.83 -18.38 -8.63
CA ARG A 103 -11.84 -19.24 -9.34
C ARG A 103 -11.68 -20.71 -8.98
N PHE A 104 -10.44 -21.18 -8.81
CA PHE A 104 -10.17 -22.59 -8.52
C PHE A 104 -10.52 -22.97 -7.07
N ILE A 105 -10.27 -22.08 -6.09
CA ILE A 105 -10.46 -22.41 -4.67
C ILE A 105 -11.88 -22.09 -4.19
N ASN A 106 -12.50 -20.99 -4.65
CA ASN A 106 -13.85 -20.65 -4.21
C ASN A 106 -14.52 -19.60 -5.13
N ASN A 107 -15.53 -20.01 -5.86
CA ASN A 107 -16.29 -19.13 -6.76
C ASN A 107 -17.00 -17.96 -6.03
N ASN A 108 -17.17 -18.05 -4.70
CA ASN A 108 -17.95 -17.07 -3.93
C ASN A 108 -17.18 -15.79 -3.62
N TYR A 109 -15.86 -15.85 -3.38
CA TYR A 109 -15.08 -14.67 -3.00
C TYR A 109 -15.04 -13.58 -4.10
N ILE A 110 -14.92 -13.96 -5.37
CA ILE A 110 -14.94 -12.97 -6.48
C ILE A 110 -16.27 -12.26 -6.55
N PHE A 111 -17.38 -12.96 -6.29
CA PHE A 111 -18.70 -12.39 -6.33
C PHE A 111 -18.95 -11.45 -5.14
N GLU A 112 -18.47 -11.82 -3.94
CA GLU A 112 -18.54 -10.96 -2.75
C GLU A 112 -17.67 -9.72 -2.90
N ASP A 113 -16.44 -9.83 -3.41
CA ASP A 113 -15.57 -8.70 -3.72
C ASP A 113 -16.20 -7.77 -4.77
N LEU A 114 -16.80 -8.32 -5.84
CA LEU A 114 -17.49 -7.52 -6.84
C LEU A 114 -18.70 -6.81 -6.24
N LEU A 115 -19.52 -7.49 -5.42
CA LEU A 115 -20.66 -6.89 -4.73
C LEU A 115 -20.23 -5.80 -3.76
N SER A 116 -19.12 -5.99 -3.03
CA SER A 116 -18.57 -4.97 -2.14
C SER A 116 -18.11 -3.73 -2.89
N VAL A 117 -17.47 -3.90 -4.05
CA VAL A 117 -17.06 -2.80 -4.94
C VAL A 117 -18.28 -2.06 -5.50
N LEU A 118 -19.31 -2.78 -5.92
CA LEU A 118 -20.55 -2.19 -6.46
C LEU A 118 -21.30 -1.42 -5.36
N SER A 119 -21.47 -2.01 -4.17
CA SER A 119 -22.13 -1.35 -3.04
C SER A 119 -21.36 -0.12 -2.55
N PHE A 120 -20.02 -0.17 -2.56
CA PHE A 120 -19.17 0.98 -2.29
C PHE A 120 -19.35 2.07 -3.35
N SER A 121 -19.47 1.69 -4.64
CA SER A 121 -19.68 2.64 -5.74
C SER A 121 -21.00 3.40 -5.63
N GLU A 122 -22.08 2.72 -5.23
CA GLU A 122 -23.41 3.33 -5.05
C GLU A 122 -23.46 4.32 -3.89
N GLN A 123 -22.64 4.15 -2.86
CA GLN A 123 -22.57 5.01 -1.68
C GLN A 123 -21.45 6.06 -1.73
N SER A 124 -20.56 5.96 -2.73
CA SER A 124 -19.40 6.84 -2.83
C SER A 124 -19.75 8.19 -3.44
N THR A 125 -19.41 9.23 -2.72
CA THR A 125 -19.41 10.60 -3.25
C THR A 125 -18.07 10.91 -3.94
N ILE A 126 -18.01 12.03 -4.67
CA ILE A 126 -16.74 12.56 -5.21
C ILE A 126 -15.73 12.78 -4.07
N LEU A 127 -16.20 13.22 -2.92
CA LEU A 127 -15.38 13.48 -1.74
C LEU A 127 -14.73 12.19 -1.22
N THR A 128 -15.54 11.13 -0.99
CA THR A 128 -15.05 9.79 -0.61
C THR A 128 -14.01 9.30 -1.62
N THR A 129 -14.29 9.40 -2.91
CA THR A 129 -13.39 8.94 -3.98
C THR A 129 -12.05 9.70 -3.95
N CYS A 130 -12.06 11.03 -3.82
CA CYS A 130 -10.84 11.83 -3.74
C CYS A 130 -9.99 11.49 -2.50
N PHE A 131 -10.59 11.41 -1.32
CA PHE A 131 -9.85 11.12 -0.09
C PHE A 131 -9.37 9.68 -0.04
N SER A 132 -10.15 8.71 -0.51
CA SER A 132 -9.70 7.32 -0.66
C SER A 132 -8.54 7.20 -1.64
N PHE A 133 -8.59 7.92 -2.77
CA PHE A 133 -7.48 7.97 -3.72
C PHE A 133 -6.19 8.50 -3.06
N ILE A 134 -6.28 9.63 -2.35
CA ILE A 134 -5.12 10.21 -1.64
C ILE A 134 -4.57 9.20 -0.61
N SER A 135 -5.46 8.57 0.16
CA SER A 135 -5.08 7.60 1.19
C SER A 135 -4.41 6.36 0.63
N VAL A 136 -5.01 5.72 -0.36
CA VAL A 136 -4.56 4.41 -0.86
C VAL A 136 -3.45 4.54 -1.90
N VAL A 137 -3.48 5.58 -2.75
CA VAL A 137 -2.51 5.73 -3.85
C VAL A 137 -1.28 6.52 -3.41
N ILE A 138 -1.40 7.42 -2.43
CA ILE A 138 -0.30 8.32 -2.07
C ILE A 138 0.20 8.03 -0.64
N LEU A 139 -0.65 8.23 0.36
CA LEU A 139 -0.23 8.22 1.76
C LEU A 139 0.11 6.81 2.29
N GLY A 140 -0.72 5.83 1.98
CA GLY A 140 -0.50 4.42 2.35
C GLY A 140 0.86 3.91 1.84
N PRO A 141 1.14 3.96 0.52
CA PRO A 141 2.45 3.58 -0.02
C PRO A 141 3.63 4.29 0.63
N ILE A 142 3.52 5.59 0.95
CA ILE A 142 4.60 6.31 1.62
C ILE A 142 4.85 5.73 3.02
N LEU A 143 3.81 5.54 3.82
CA LEU A 143 3.90 4.99 5.17
C LEU A 143 4.45 3.57 5.16
N GLU A 144 3.91 2.71 4.31
CA GLU A 144 4.31 1.31 4.22
C GLU A 144 5.76 1.14 3.76
N GLU A 145 6.19 1.91 2.76
CA GLU A 145 7.57 1.84 2.28
C GLU A 145 8.57 2.41 3.31
N ILE A 146 8.20 3.44 4.08
CA ILE A 146 9.03 3.92 5.19
C ILE A 146 9.21 2.82 6.24
N VAL A 147 8.16 2.11 6.59
CA VAL A 147 8.18 1.06 7.63
C VAL A 147 8.94 -0.18 7.14
N HIS A 148 8.56 -0.72 6.00
CA HIS A 148 9.07 -2.02 5.53
C HIS A 148 10.44 -1.89 4.85
N ARG A 149 10.67 -0.88 4.02
CA ARG A 149 11.93 -0.72 3.27
C ARG A 149 12.87 0.24 3.95
N GLY A 150 12.35 1.40 4.33
CA GLY A 150 13.13 2.43 5.01
C GLY A 150 13.67 1.97 6.37
N TYR A 151 12.81 1.44 7.24
CA TYR A 151 13.22 1.05 8.59
C TYR A 151 13.64 -0.43 8.69
N PHE A 152 12.76 -1.36 8.34
CA PHE A 152 13.02 -2.79 8.55
C PHE A 152 14.28 -3.28 7.83
N MET A 153 14.37 -3.11 6.50
CA MET A 153 15.50 -3.63 5.73
C MET A 153 16.85 -3.01 6.14
N ASN A 154 16.86 -1.74 6.58
CA ASN A 154 18.10 -1.07 7.00
C ASN A 154 18.49 -1.36 8.46
N THR A 155 17.55 -1.83 9.29
CA THR A 155 17.79 -2.03 10.72
C THR A 155 18.12 -3.48 11.07
N PHE A 156 17.36 -4.43 10.54
CA PHE A 156 17.46 -5.83 10.98
C PHE A 156 18.46 -6.64 10.17
N PHE A 157 18.43 -6.50 8.84
CA PHE A 157 19.22 -7.32 7.93
C PHE A 157 19.85 -6.47 6.81
N PRO A 158 20.62 -5.38 7.13
CA PRO A 158 21.09 -4.46 6.11
C PRO A 158 21.91 -5.18 5.06
N GLN A 159 21.40 -5.25 3.81
CA GLN A 159 22.10 -5.86 2.67
C GLN A 159 22.54 -7.31 2.91
N SER A 160 21.70 -8.13 3.54
CA SER A 160 22.01 -9.54 3.81
C SER A 160 22.43 -10.28 2.55
N LYS A 161 23.55 -11.02 2.62
CA LYS A 161 24.02 -11.87 1.52
C LYS A 161 23.03 -12.98 1.14
N TYR A 162 22.16 -13.36 2.07
CA TYR A 162 21.09 -14.36 1.87
C TYR A 162 19.74 -13.74 1.52
N TYR A 163 19.67 -12.45 1.19
CA TYR A 163 18.44 -11.73 0.88
C TYR A 163 17.37 -11.78 1.99
N LEU A 164 17.79 -11.98 3.25
CA LEU A 164 16.85 -12.00 4.39
C LEU A 164 16.11 -10.69 4.56
N ASP A 165 16.75 -9.56 4.27
CA ASP A 165 16.12 -8.25 4.23
C ASP A 165 14.95 -8.19 3.24
N VAL A 166 15.10 -8.81 2.08
CA VAL A 166 14.08 -8.85 1.02
C VAL A 166 12.97 -9.83 1.36
N ILE A 167 13.34 -11.08 1.66
CA ILE A 167 12.38 -12.18 1.90
C ILE A 167 11.49 -11.88 3.11
N LEU A 168 12.09 -11.50 4.25
CA LEU A 168 11.32 -11.22 5.47
C LEU A 168 10.47 -9.96 5.33
N SER A 169 10.98 -8.90 4.66
CA SER A 169 10.18 -7.70 4.38
C SER A 169 8.96 -8.03 3.50
N ALA A 170 9.13 -8.92 2.51
CA ALA A 170 8.06 -9.36 1.64
C ALA A 170 6.98 -10.17 2.38
N LEU A 171 7.40 -11.14 3.19
CA LEU A 171 6.48 -11.99 3.96
C LEU A 171 5.70 -11.18 5.00
N ILE A 172 6.37 -10.26 5.72
CA ILE A 172 5.68 -9.42 6.71
C ILE A 172 4.71 -8.47 6.02
N PHE A 173 5.06 -7.95 4.84
CA PHE A 173 4.16 -7.13 4.04
C PHE A 173 2.90 -7.90 3.63
N GLY A 174 3.03 -9.14 3.16
CA GLY A 174 1.89 -10.00 2.85
C GLY A 174 1.04 -10.34 4.09
N LEU A 175 1.70 -10.68 5.21
CA LEU A 175 1.00 -10.96 6.46
C LEU A 175 0.22 -9.76 6.99
N SER A 176 0.74 -8.55 6.88
CA SER A 176 0.03 -7.34 7.29
C SER A 176 -1.25 -7.12 6.47
N HIS A 177 -1.22 -7.42 5.18
CA HIS A 177 -2.40 -7.32 4.31
C HIS A 177 -3.40 -8.45 4.51
N LEU A 178 -2.95 -9.65 4.90
CA LEU A 178 -3.86 -10.77 5.20
C LEU A 178 -4.88 -10.45 6.29
N VAL A 179 -4.49 -9.65 7.27
CA VAL A 179 -5.40 -9.28 8.37
C VAL A 179 -6.45 -8.26 7.91
N LEU A 180 -6.14 -7.44 6.92
CA LEU A 180 -7.04 -6.44 6.33
C LEU A 180 -8.00 -7.05 5.28
N SER A 181 -7.53 -8.03 4.52
CA SER A 181 -8.27 -8.65 3.40
C SER A 181 -8.88 -9.98 3.79
N HIS A 182 -10.02 -9.99 4.47
CA HIS A 182 -10.89 -11.16 4.74
C HIS A 182 -10.20 -12.54 4.93
N ARG A 183 -8.90 -12.57 5.26
CA ARG A 183 -8.06 -13.77 5.52
C ARG A 183 -7.94 -14.74 4.33
N ASP A 184 -8.04 -14.25 3.12
CA ASP A 184 -7.85 -15.07 1.92
C ASP A 184 -6.36 -15.46 1.74
N PRO A 185 -6.02 -16.78 1.72
CA PRO A 185 -4.64 -17.24 1.54
C PRO A 185 -3.99 -16.80 0.22
N ILE A 186 -4.78 -16.59 -0.83
CA ILE A 186 -4.26 -16.14 -2.13
C ILE A 186 -3.81 -14.69 -2.02
N SER A 187 -4.56 -13.86 -1.32
CA SER A 187 -4.17 -12.49 -1.02
C SER A 187 -2.83 -12.43 -0.29
N LEU A 188 -2.58 -13.35 0.68
CA LEU A 188 -1.26 -13.45 1.32
C LEU A 188 -0.13 -13.64 0.31
N LEU A 189 -0.30 -14.56 -0.64
CA LEU A 189 0.70 -14.82 -1.68
C LEU A 189 0.88 -13.61 -2.58
N VAL A 190 -0.21 -13.04 -3.09
CA VAL A 190 -0.17 -11.88 -3.99
C VAL A 190 0.51 -10.68 -3.33
N TYR A 191 0.11 -10.32 -2.11
CA TYR A 191 0.75 -9.22 -1.38
C TYR A 191 2.20 -9.52 -0.99
N SER A 192 2.55 -10.78 -0.69
CA SER A 192 3.95 -11.17 -0.48
C SER A 192 4.78 -10.98 -1.75
N PHE A 193 4.24 -11.30 -2.92
CA PHE A 193 4.92 -11.06 -4.20
C PHE A 193 5.04 -9.57 -4.54
N PHE A 194 4.03 -8.75 -4.27
CA PHE A 194 4.19 -7.29 -4.35
C PHE A 194 5.25 -6.80 -3.37
N GLY A 195 5.22 -7.30 -2.14
CA GLY A 195 6.24 -7.02 -1.14
C GLY A 195 7.65 -7.39 -1.60
N LEU A 196 7.81 -8.54 -2.24
CA LEU A 196 9.07 -9.00 -2.82
C LEU A 196 9.55 -8.05 -3.93
N PHE A 197 8.67 -7.68 -4.84
CA PHE A 197 8.97 -6.73 -5.91
C PHE A 197 9.47 -5.39 -5.35
N PHE A 198 8.75 -4.77 -4.41
CA PHE A 198 9.15 -3.50 -3.82
C PHE A 198 10.47 -3.60 -3.05
N ALA A 199 10.70 -4.70 -2.33
CA ALA A 199 11.94 -4.93 -1.61
C ALA A 199 13.14 -5.09 -2.58
N LEU A 200 12.96 -5.76 -3.72
CA LEU A 200 13.97 -5.88 -4.77
C LEU A 200 14.26 -4.52 -5.43
N VAL A 201 13.22 -3.74 -5.77
CA VAL A 201 13.38 -2.38 -6.31
C VAL A 201 14.17 -1.51 -5.33
N TYR A 202 13.83 -1.53 -4.03
CA TYR A 202 14.57 -0.78 -3.03
C TYR A 202 16.02 -1.24 -2.91
N ARG A 203 16.25 -2.54 -2.85
CA ARG A 203 17.60 -3.10 -2.73
C ARG A 203 18.46 -2.75 -3.94
N TRP A 204 17.90 -2.80 -5.14
CA TRP A 204 18.59 -2.49 -6.40
C TRP A 204 18.87 -1.00 -6.55
N THR A 205 17.87 -0.14 -6.32
CA THR A 205 17.99 1.30 -6.54
C THR A 205 18.61 2.04 -5.36
N LYS A 206 18.51 1.47 -4.14
CA LYS A 206 18.83 2.12 -2.87
C LYS A 206 18.18 3.49 -2.72
N ASN A 207 16.96 3.62 -3.25
CA ASN A 207 16.23 4.88 -3.32
C ASN A 207 14.75 4.64 -2.96
N LEU A 208 14.39 4.99 -1.74
CA LEU A 208 13.04 4.79 -1.23
C LEU A 208 11.98 5.52 -2.07
N LYS A 209 12.31 6.68 -2.66
CA LYS A 209 11.38 7.44 -3.50
C LYS A 209 10.97 6.68 -4.77
N ILE A 210 11.90 5.93 -5.38
CA ILE A 210 11.59 5.09 -6.54
C ILE A 210 10.63 3.97 -6.12
N THR A 211 10.88 3.34 -4.98
CA THR A 211 10.01 2.26 -4.46
C THR A 211 8.62 2.79 -4.13
N ILE A 212 8.51 3.94 -3.46
CA ILE A 212 7.24 4.62 -3.19
C ILE A 212 6.49 4.89 -4.49
N LEU A 213 7.16 5.46 -5.50
CA LEU A 213 6.52 5.75 -6.80
C LEU A 213 6.05 4.48 -7.51
N CYS A 214 6.80 3.37 -7.44
CA CYS A 214 6.36 2.08 -8.00
C CYS A 214 5.14 1.52 -7.27
N HIS A 215 5.11 1.62 -5.94
CA HIS A 215 3.98 1.18 -5.13
C HIS A 215 2.74 2.05 -5.42
N SER A 216 2.88 3.37 -5.36
CA SER A 216 1.81 4.31 -5.73
C SER A 216 1.31 4.07 -7.16
N PHE A 217 2.18 3.75 -8.10
CA PHE A 217 1.79 3.44 -9.48
C PHE A 217 0.96 2.16 -9.58
N ILE A 218 1.33 1.09 -8.87
CA ILE A 218 0.52 -0.14 -8.83
C ILE A 218 -0.86 0.14 -8.23
N ASN A 219 -0.91 0.85 -7.09
CA ASN A 219 -2.17 1.22 -6.46
C ASN A 219 -3.02 2.16 -7.35
N PHE A 220 -2.37 3.09 -8.08
CA PHE A 220 -3.05 3.91 -9.09
C PHE A 220 -3.69 3.06 -10.18
N LEU A 221 -2.98 2.09 -10.74
CA LEU A 221 -3.54 1.21 -11.78
C LEU A 221 -4.73 0.39 -11.29
N ILE A 222 -4.70 -0.08 -10.03
CA ILE A 222 -5.83 -0.78 -9.41
C ILE A 222 -7.02 0.16 -9.23
N HIS A 223 -6.79 1.40 -8.76
CA HIS A 223 -7.83 2.41 -8.56
C HIS A 223 -8.34 3.01 -9.87
N ALA A 224 -7.54 3.07 -10.91
CA ALA A 224 -7.96 3.58 -12.22
C ALA A 224 -9.09 2.73 -12.82
N ASP A 225 -9.05 1.41 -12.64
CA ASP A 225 -10.12 0.52 -13.06
C ASP A 225 -11.44 0.84 -12.32
N PHE A 226 -11.36 1.12 -11.03
CA PHE A 226 -12.51 1.53 -10.21
C PHE A 226 -13.05 2.92 -10.60
N ILE A 227 -12.18 3.91 -10.76
CA ILE A 227 -12.56 5.26 -11.20
C ILE A 227 -13.22 5.21 -12.58
N TRP A 228 -12.69 4.40 -13.49
CA TRP A 228 -13.28 4.21 -14.81
C TRP A 228 -14.69 3.62 -14.72
N LEU A 229 -14.93 2.66 -13.86
CA LEU A 229 -16.26 2.09 -13.61
C LEU A 229 -17.23 3.16 -13.10
N LEU A 230 -16.83 3.97 -12.11
CA LEU A 230 -17.65 5.06 -11.57
C LEU A 230 -18.00 6.10 -12.65
N LEU A 231 -17.01 6.53 -13.44
CA LEU A 231 -17.22 7.50 -14.52
C LEU A 231 -18.14 6.95 -15.62
N SER A 232 -17.96 5.70 -16.02
CA SER A 232 -18.79 5.07 -17.05
C SER A 232 -20.23 4.95 -16.59
N ASN A 233 -20.49 4.56 -15.35
CA ASN A 233 -21.83 4.51 -14.77
C ASN A 233 -22.47 5.89 -14.69
N TYR A 234 -21.71 6.91 -14.22
CA TYR A 234 -22.21 8.29 -14.17
C TYR A 234 -22.57 8.83 -15.55
N ILE A 235 -21.73 8.60 -16.57
CA ILE A 235 -21.99 9.00 -17.95
C ILE A 235 -23.23 8.26 -18.49
N TYR A 236 -23.31 6.96 -18.26
CA TYR A 236 -24.48 6.16 -18.69
C TYR A 236 -25.78 6.69 -18.08
N ASP A 237 -25.84 6.90 -16.78
CA ASP A 237 -27.03 7.40 -16.10
C ASP A 237 -27.41 8.82 -16.52
N ARG A 238 -26.42 9.65 -16.85
CA ARG A 238 -26.66 11.05 -17.25
C ARG A 238 -27.16 11.21 -18.69
N PHE A 239 -26.71 10.34 -19.60
CA PHE A 239 -26.93 10.54 -21.04
C PHE A 239 -27.80 9.46 -21.67
N PHE A 240 -28.04 8.34 -21.02
CA PHE A 240 -28.77 7.20 -21.58
C PHE A 240 -29.95 6.71 -20.71
N ARG A 241 -30.18 7.30 -19.57
CA ARG A 241 -31.39 7.25 -18.75
C ARG A 241 -32.12 8.59 -18.79
#